data_81d6fa71f3019fcdfebcd3de18577b24
#
_entry.id   81d6fa71f3019fcdfebcd3de18577b24
#
_cell.length_a   1.000
_cell.length_b   1.000
_cell.length_c   1.000
_cell.angle_alpha   90.00
_cell.angle_beta   90.00
_cell.angle_gamma   90.00
#
_symmetry.space_group_name_H-M   'P 1'
#
loop_
_entity.id
_entity.type
_entity.pdbx_description
1 polymer ?
#
loop_
_entity_poly.entity_id
_entity_poly.type
_entity_poly.pdbx_seq_one_letter_code
_entity_poly.pdbx_strand_id
1 'polypeptide(L)'
;WELPIGGGHAVAMLALAAIFRSLHGPRRALWFGLAGGLLGLAIASRPPYLLASPFLLVPLLGWWREERRVPWRAAWSAFVPLALIGGLMALHNYLRFDHPLQFGQAYQLSHDYESKMAHFRPSYLPFNGWRYFLSLPQWSWYFPFISPAVLPPKPAGFSGHDHVFGLIPNLPFVLLALAAPFALKRRDGVARRPLGLWLLSAAVLFVIMAGVLCSFFG
;
A
#
# COMPACT_ATOMS: atom_id res chain seq x y z
N TRP A 1 12.52 13.55 2.07
CA TRP A 1 11.20 12.90 2.13
C TRP A 1 11.03 11.83 1.04
N GLU A 2 11.61 12.00 -0.14
CA GLU A 2 11.41 11.09 -1.28
C GLU A 2 12.12 9.74 -1.10
N LEU A 3 13.33 9.71 -0.49
CA LEU A 3 14.10 8.48 -0.30
C LEU A 3 13.36 7.40 0.50
N PRO A 4 12.74 7.70 1.67
CA PRO A 4 11.94 6.70 2.39
C PRO A 4 10.70 6.24 1.61
N ILE A 5 10.10 7.12 0.80
CA ILE A 5 8.95 6.77 -0.04
C ILE A 5 9.39 5.81 -1.15
N GLY A 6 10.41 6.20 -1.91
CA GLY A 6 10.92 5.37 -3.01
C GLY A 6 11.48 4.05 -2.52
N GLY A 7 12.25 4.06 -1.43
CA GLY A 7 12.80 2.85 -0.81
C GLY A 7 11.71 1.91 -0.30
N GLY A 8 10.73 2.43 0.43
CA GLY A 8 9.59 1.66 0.92
C GLY A 8 8.78 1.04 -0.22
N HIS A 9 8.56 1.80 -1.30
CA HIS A 9 7.86 1.30 -2.48
C HIS A 9 8.64 0.18 -3.18
N ALA A 10 9.94 0.37 -3.41
CA ALA A 10 10.78 -0.64 -4.03
C ALA A 10 10.77 -1.95 -3.24
N VAL A 11 10.92 -1.88 -1.91
CA VAL A 11 10.91 -3.04 -1.03
C VAL A 11 9.52 -3.71 -1.01
N ALA A 12 8.43 -2.93 -1.04
CA ALA A 12 7.07 -3.48 -1.14
C ALA A 12 6.85 -4.22 -2.47
N MET A 13 7.36 -3.70 -3.60
CA MET A 13 7.30 -4.38 -4.89
C MET A 13 8.10 -5.68 -4.89
N LEU A 14 9.29 -5.69 -4.25
CA LEU A 14 10.08 -6.91 -4.07
C LEU A 14 9.35 -7.93 -3.19
N ALA A 15 8.63 -7.48 -2.15
CA ALA A 15 7.78 -8.36 -1.33
C ALA A 15 6.68 -9.03 -2.18
N LEU A 16 5.99 -8.26 -3.02
CA LEU A 16 4.97 -8.80 -3.93
C LEU A 16 5.56 -9.79 -4.94
N ALA A 17 6.74 -9.49 -5.50
CA ALA A 17 7.46 -10.40 -6.38
C ALA A 17 7.86 -11.71 -5.66
N ALA A 18 8.29 -11.62 -4.40
CA ALA A 18 8.61 -12.79 -3.59
C ALA A 18 7.36 -13.63 -3.26
N ILE A 19 6.21 -13.00 -2.98
CA ILE A 19 4.92 -13.68 -2.83
C ILE A 19 4.57 -14.43 -4.12
N PHE A 20 4.67 -13.78 -5.27
CA PHE A 20 4.40 -14.41 -6.56
C PHE A 20 5.32 -15.61 -6.82
N ARG A 21 6.61 -15.46 -6.56
CA ARG A 21 7.59 -16.57 -6.67
C ARG A 21 7.29 -17.72 -5.71
N SER A 22 6.79 -17.43 -4.52
CA SER A 22 6.42 -18.47 -3.55
C SER A 22 5.24 -19.33 -4.04
N LEU A 23 4.34 -18.76 -4.82
CA LEU A 23 3.19 -19.46 -5.41
C LEU A 23 3.57 -20.36 -6.59
N HIS A 24 4.57 -19.96 -7.40
CA HIS A 24 4.86 -20.59 -8.70
C HIS A 24 6.23 -21.28 -8.77
N GLY A 25 7.11 -21.03 -7.81
CA GLY A 25 8.48 -21.53 -7.84
C GLY A 25 8.76 -22.67 -6.87
N PRO A 26 9.92 -23.37 -7.06
CA PRO A 26 10.47 -24.24 -6.04
C PRO A 26 10.87 -23.41 -4.80
N ARG A 27 11.07 -24.04 -3.65
CA ARG A 27 11.49 -23.39 -2.40
C ARG A 27 10.44 -22.39 -1.86
N ARG A 28 9.17 -22.80 -1.85
CA ARG A 28 8.02 -22.00 -1.39
C ARG A 28 8.28 -21.25 -0.08
N ALA A 29 8.81 -21.95 0.94
CA ALA A 29 9.07 -21.36 2.26
C ALA A 29 10.16 -20.27 2.22
N LEU A 30 11.21 -20.44 1.39
CA LEU A 30 12.26 -19.44 1.27
C LEU A 30 11.71 -18.11 0.69
N TRP A 31 11.01 -18.22 -0.44
CA TRP A 31 10.44 -17.02 -1.08
C TRP A 31 9.38 -16.36 -0.20
N PHE A 32 8.62 -17.16 0.55
CA PHE A 32 7.63 -16.63 1.46
C PHE A 32 8.27 -15.96 2.69
N GLY A 33 9.37 -16.51 3.19
CA GLY A 33 10.20 -15.89 4.23
C GLY A 33 10.77 -14.54 3.79
N LEU A 34 11.32 -14.49 2.57
CA LEU A 34 11.79 -13.24 1.99
C LEU A 34 10.66 -12.21 1.85
N ALA A 35 9.46 -12.66 1.45
CA ALA A 35 8.28 -11.77 1.35
C ALA A 35 7.92 -11.15 2.71
N GLY A 36 7.92 -11.95 3.78
CA GLY A 36 7.67 -11.46 5.14
C GLY A 36 8.71 -10.46 5.62
N GLY A 37 10.01 -10.74 5.40
CA GLY A 37 11.08 -9.82 5.74
C GLY A 37 11.02 -8.50 4.95
N LEU A 38 10.83 -8.59 3.63
CA LEU A 38 10.70 -7.41 2.78
C LEU A 38 9.47 -6.57 3.15
N LEU A 39 8.35 -7.22 3.46
CA LEU A 39 7.16 -6.50 3.93
C LEU A 39 7.42 -5.82 5.29
N GLY A 40 8.12 -6.49 6.20
CA GLY A 40 8.56 -5.89 7.46
C GLY A 40 9.41 -4.63 7.25
N LEU A 41 10.36 -4.66 6.31
CA LEU A 41 11.17 -3.49 5.93
C LEU A 41 10.32 -2.38 5.30
N ALA A 42 9.34 -2.72 4.46
CA ALA A 42 8.41 -1.74 3.90
C ALA A 42 7.62 -1.03 5.01
N ILE A 43 7.08 -1.80 5.99
CA ILE A 43 6.37 -1.27 7.15
C ILE A 43 7.27 -0.39 8.01
N ALA A 44 8.52 -0.82 8.24
CA ALA A 44 9.50 -0.02 8.98
C ALA A 44 9.85 1.30 8.27
N SER A 45 9.84 1.30 6.92
CA SER A 45 10.00 2.52 6.13
C SER A 45 8.79 3.45 6.23
N ARG A 46 7.58 2.89 6.12
CA ARG A 46 6.32 3.62 6.24
C ARG A 46 5.21 2.73 6.82
N PRO A 47 4.66 3.07 8.00
CA PRO A 47 3.62 2.29 8.67
C PRO A 47 2.39 1.94 7.81
N PRO A 48 1.91 2.77 6.85
CA PRO A 48 0.79 2.41 5.99
C PRO A 48 0.96 1.12 5.19
N TYR A 49 2.22 0.66 4.93
CA TYR A 49 2.44 -0.64 4.30
C TYR A 49 1.96 -1.84 5.15
N LEU A 50 1.64 -1.62 6.44
CA LEU A 50 0.96 -2.63 7.25
C LEU A 50 -0.35 -3.11 6.60
N LEU A 51 -1.05 -2.23 5.89
CA LEU A 51 -2.26 -2.57 5.14
C LEU A 51 -2.01 -3.56 4.00
N ALA A 52 -0.75 -3.75 3.57
CA ALA A 52 -0.37 -4.77 2.61
C ALA A 52 -0.16 -6.16 3.23
N SER A 53 -0.11 -6.28 4.56
CA SER A 53 0.12 -7.57 5.24
C SER A 53 -0.91 -8.68 4.89
N PRO A 54 -2.20 -8.39 4.58
CA PRO A 54 -3.14 -9.41 4.13
C PRO A 54 -2.71 -10.14 2.85
N PHE A 55 -1.81 -9.57 2.04
CA PHE A 55 -1.24 -10.29 0.89
C PHE A 55 -0.51 -11.56 1.27
N LEU A 56 0.05 -11.66 2.47
CA LEU A 56 0.67 -12.89 2.97
C LEU A 56 -0.35 -14.03 3.15
N LEU A 57 -1.63 -13.72 3.29
CA LEU A 57 -2.67 -14.74 3.38
C LEU A 57 -2.93 -15.44 2.04
N VAL A 58 -2.62 -14.80 0.91
CA VAL A 58 -2.90 -15.36 -0.42
C VAL A 58 -2.19 -16.71 -0.65
N PRO A 59 -0.86 -16.83 -0.48
CA PRO A 59 -0.19 -18.12 -0.57
C PRO A 59 -0.68 -19.13 0.46
N LEU A 60 -0.88 -18.72 1.70
CA LEU A 60 -1.33 -19.60 2.77
C LEU A 60 -2.71 -20.21 2.46
N LEU A 61 -3.65 -19.42 1.97
CA LEU A 61 -4.97 -19.88 1.55
C LEU A 61 -4.88 -20.80 0.32
N GLY A 62 -3.98 -20.50 -0.63
CA GLY A 62 -3.71 -21.34 -1.79
C GLY A 62 -3.23 -22.73 -1.35
N TRP A 63 -2.18 -22.79 -0.55
CA TRP A 63 -1.59 -24.06 -0.09
C TRP A 63 -2.52 -24.83 0.86
N TRP A 64 -3.24 -24.15 1.75
CA TRP A 64 -4.25 -24.80 2.58
C TRP A 64 -5.35 -25.49 1.75
N ARG A 65 -5.77 -24.87 0.67
CA ARG A 65 -6.76 -25.49 -0.25
C ARG A 65 -6.19 -26.67 -1.02
N GLU A 66 -4.92 -26.62 -1.42
CA GLU A 66 -4.23 -27.70 -2.13
C GLU A 66 -3.97 -28.90 -1.20
N GLU A 67 -3.38 -28.64 -0.05
CA GLU A 67 -2.88 -29.68 0.85
C GLU A 67 -3.90 -30.11 1.92
N ARG A 68 -5.02 -29.38 2.05
CA ARG A 68 -6.02 -29.56 3.10
C ARG A 68 -5.45 -29.52 4.52
N ARG A 69 -4.27 -28.97 4.67
CA ARG A 69 -3.56 -28.78 5.94
C ARG A 69 -3.02 -27.36 6.01
N VAL A 70 -2.95 -26.82 7.24
CA VAL A 70 -2.36 -25.49 7.44
C VAL A 70 -0.85 -25.60 7.22
N PRO A 71 -0.27 -24.81 6.31
CA PRO A 71 1.16 -24.87 5.99
C PRO A 71 2.00 -24.11 7.03
N TRP A 72 2.02 -24.60 8.29
CA TRP A 72 2.67 -23.92 9.42
C TRP A 72 4.13 -23.56 9.17
N ARG A 73 4.91 -24.46 8.53
CA ARG A 73 6.31 -24.17 8.20
C ARG A 73 6.45 -22.94 7.30
N ALA A 74 5.60 -22.84 6.30
CA ALA A 74 5.57 -21.68 5.42
C ALA A 74 5.07 -20.44 6.18
N ALA A 75 4.01 -20.55 6.98
CA ALA A 75 3.52 -19.45 7.78
C ALA A 75 4.63 -18.86 8.67
N TRP A 76 5.31 -19.70 9.46
CA TRP A 76 6.40 -19.24 10.32
C TRP A 76 7.58 -18.65 9.55
N SER A 77 7.88 -19.15 8.34
CA SER A 77 8.98 -18.58 7.54
C SER A 77 8.74 -17.10 7.21
N ALA A 78 7.49 -16.65 7.01
CA ALA A 78 7.17 -15.25 6.73
C ALA A 78 6.94 -14.44 8.02
N PHE A 79 6.24 -15.02 9.00
CA PHE A 79 5.92 -14.31 10.23
C PHE A 79 7.13 -14.01 11.11
N VAL A 80 8.11 -14.92 11.18
CA VAL A 80 9.31 -14.70 12.01
C VAL A 80 10.11 -13.47 11.57
N PRO A 81 10.53 -13.31 10.30
CA PRO A 81 11.27 -12.13 9.89
C PRO A 81 10.42 -10.86 9.97
N LEU A 82 9.11 -10.94 9.67
CA LEU A 82 8.20 -9.82 9.83
C LEU A 82 8.11 -9.36 11.30
N ALA A 83 7.91 -10.29 12.23
CA ALA A 83 7.83 -10.01 13.66
C ALA A 83 9.15 -9.50 14.23
N LEU A 84 10.29 -10.04 13.75
CA LEU A 84 11.62 -9.59 14.16
C LEU A 84 11.82 -8.11 13.78
N ILE A 85 11.54 -7.75 12.54
CA ILE A 85 11.67 -6.35 12.07
C ILE A 85 10.70 -5.44 12.81
N GLY A 86 9.44 -5.87 12.99
CA GLY A 86 8.44 -5.14 13.77
C GLY A 86 8.87 -4.94 15.24
N GLY A 87 9.43 -5.97 15.85
CA GLY A 87 9.99 -5.91 17.21
C GLY A 87 11.18 -4.95 17.32
N LEU A 88 12.12 -4.99 16.35
CA LEU A 88 13.24 -4.05 16.30
C LEU A 88 12.76 -2.61 16.13
N MET A 89 11.75 -2.38 15.30
CA MET A 89 11.13 -1.06 15.13
C MET A 89 10.45 -0.59 16.43
N ALA A 90 9.70 -1.47 17.09
CA ALA A 90 9.06 -1.16 18.36
C ALA A 90 10.09 -0.86 19.46
N LEU A 91 11.17 -1.62 19.52
CA LEU A 91 12.30 -1.37 20.42
C LEU A 91 12.97 -0.02 20.13
N HIS A 92 13.25 0.27 18.86
CA HIS A 92 13.81 1.56 18.45
C HIS A 92 12.91 2.72 18.88
N ASN A 93 11.60 2.60 18.66
CA ASN A 93 10.64 3.63 19.07
C ASN A 93 10.60 3.78 20.60
N TYR A 94 10.62 2.66 21.33
CA TYR A 94 10.64 2.67 22.78
C TYR A 94 11.88 3.37 23.33
N LEU A 95 13.07 3.04 22.81
CA LEU A 95 14.31 3.68 23.21
C LEU A 95 14.39 5.17 22.89
N ARG A 96 13.66 5.63 21.89
CA ARG A 96 13.66 7.01 21.43
C ARG A 96 12.55 7.86 22.03
N PHE A 97 11.37 7.28 22.24
CA PHE A 97 10.15 8.01 22.60
C PHE A 97 9.46 7.45 23.86
N ASP A 98 10.08 6.51 24.57
CA ASP A 98 9.49 5.78 25.71
C ASP A 98 8.15 5.09 25.41
N HIS A 99 7.86 4.88 24.12
CA HIS A 99 6.62 4.23 23.69
C HIS A 99 6.82 3.45 22.37
N PRO A 100 6.49 2.14 22.31
CA PRO A 100 6.81 1.29 21.16
C PRO A 100 6.05 1.65 19.87
N LEU A 101 4.88 2.28 19.99
CA LEU A 101 4.04 2.67 18.85
C LEU A 101 4.10 4.19 18.55
N GLN A 102 5.00 4.92 19.17
CA GLN A 102 5.20 6.34 18.88
C GLN A 102 6.19 6.50 17.71
N PHE A 103 5.75 7.12 16.63
CA PHE A 103 6.54 7.35 15.42
C PHE A 103 7.07 8.78 15.29
N GLY A 104 7.10 9.52 16.39
CA GLY A 104 7.65 10.86 16.45
C GLY A 104 6.71 11.97 15.95
N GLN A 105 5.48 11.68 15.59
CA GLN A 105 4.51 12.70 15.15
C GLN A 105 4.24 13.75 16.23
N ALA A 106 4.16 13.33 17.49
CA ALA A 106 3.96 14.24 18.62
C ALA A 106 5.11 15.23 18.85
N TYR A 107 6.28 14.98 18.26
CA TYR A 107 7.47 15.82 18.37
C TYR A 107 7.73 16.69 17.13
N GLN A 108 6.81 16.69 16.16
CA GLN A 108 6.89 17.56 14.99
C GLN A 108 6.42 18.97 15.36
N LEU A 109 7.06 19.97 14.77
CA LEU A 109 6.73 21.39 15.02
C LEU A 109 5.29 21.75 14.60
N SER A 110 4.70 20.97 13.69
CA SER A 110 3.30 21.11 13.24
C SER A 110 2.28 20.43 14.15
N HIS A 111 2.72 19.71 15.19
CA HIS A 111 1.85 18.84 16.00
C HIS A 111 0.65 19.59 16.60
N ASP A 112 0.86 20.78 17.16
CA ASP A 112 -0.23 21.56 17.78
C ASP A 112 -1.30 21.98 16.78
N TYR A 113 -0.92 22.20 15.54
CA TYR A 113 -1.85 22.50 14.46
C TYR A 113 -2.59 21.25 13.98
N GLU A 114 -1.87 20.17 13.77
CA GLU A 114 -2.41 18.90 13.29
C GLU A 114 -3.29 18.19 14.33
N SER A 115 -2.97 18.31 15.62
CA SER A 115 -3.73 17.66 16.70
C SER A 115 -5.18 18.16 16.82
N LYS A 116 -5.44 19.38 16.35
CA LYS A 116 -6.79 20.00 16.34
C LYS A 116 -7.63 19.57 15.15
N MET A 117 -7.08 18.85 14.20
CA MET A 117 -7.75 18.46 12.97
C MET A 117 -8.22 17.01 13.02
N ALA A 118 -9.37 16.74 12.43
CA ALA A 118 -9.81 15.39 12.21
C ALA A 118 -9.07 14.80 11.01
N HIS A 119 -8.06 13.97 11.26
CA HIS A 119 -7.21 13.36 10.26
C HIS A 119 -7.98 12.50 9.24
N PHE A 120 -9.05 11.84 9.67
CA PHE A 120 -9.86 10.95 8.84
C PHE A 120 -11.33 11.34 8.93
N ARG A 121 -11.95 11.64 7.79
CA ARG A 121 -13.40 11.88 7.67
C ARG A 121 -13.96 11.31 6.37
N PRO A 122 -15.11 10.65 6.41
CA PRO A 122 -15.78 10.18 5.19
C PRO A 122 -16.15 11.32 4.22
N SER A 123 -16.38 12.54 4.73
CA SER A 123 -16.66 13.73 3.90
C SER A 123 -15.52 14.13 2.97
N TYR A 124 -14.29 13.65 3.24
CA TYR A 124 -13.12 13.91 2.38
C TYR A 124 -13.05 12.98 1.16
N LEU A 125 -13.75 11.82 1.21
CA LEU A 125 -13.70 10.81 0.16
C LEU A 125 -14.00 11.35 -1.25
N PRO A 126 -15.11 12.09 -1.51
CA PRO A 126 -15.39 12.56 -2.87
C PRO A 126 -14.39 13.62 -3.34
N PHE A 127 -13.96 14.50 -2.45
CA PHE A 127 -12.98 15.54 -2.76
C PHE A 127 -11.61 14.94 -3.10
N ASN A 128 -11.10 14.06 -2.23
CA ASN A 128 -9.80 13.41 -2.42
C ASN A 128 -9.84 12.38 -3.56
N GLY A 129 -10.98 11.70 -3.76
CA GLY A 129 -11.18 10.82 -4.91
C GLY A 129 -11.02 11.57 -6.23
N TRP A 130 -11.64 12.74 -6.34
CA TRP A 130 -11.43 13.61 -7.49
C TRP A 130 -9.97 14.06 -7.59
N ARG A 131 -9.41 14.59 -6.52
CA ARG A 131 -8.07 15.15 -6.44
C ARG A 131 -6.99 14.14 -6.81
N TYR A 132 -7.03 12.93 -6.25
CA TYR A 132 -5.98 11.93 -6.44
C TYR A 132 -6.15 11.07 -7.70
N PHE A 133 -7.36 10.93 -8.21
CA PHE A 133 -7.60 10.03 -9.35
C PHE A 133 -7.94 10.75 -10.64
N LEU A 134 -8.66 11.86 -10.60
CA LEU A 134 -9.30 12.46 -11.79
C LEU A 134 -8.80 13.87 -12.13
N SER A 135 -8.17 14.60 -11.22
CA SER A 135 -7.80 15.98 -11.46
C SER A 135 -6.84 16.13 -12.63
N LEU A 136 -7.22 17.00 -13.58
CA LEU A 136 -6.44 17.29 -14.77
C LEU A 136 -5.50 18.48 -14.52
N PRO A 137 -4.22 18.40 -14.93
CA PRO A 137 -3.34 19.55 -14.93
C PRO A 137 -3.89 20.60 -15.90
N GLN A 138 -3.68 21.88 -15.59
CA GLN A 138 -3.98 22.96 -16.52
C GLN A 138 -2.74 23.23 -17.38
N TRP A 139 -2.91 23.22 -18.69
CA TRP A 139 -1.85 23.56 -19.62
C TRP A 139 -1.82 25.07 -19.86
N SER A 140 -0.59 25.64 -19.86
CA SER A 140 -0.32 27.04 -20.14
C SER A 140 0.71 27.16 -21.27
N TRP A 141 0.63 28.23 -22.06
CA TRP A 141 1.62 28.57 -23.06
C TRP A 141 2.90 29.19 -22.47
N TYR A 142 2.85 29.60 -21.19
CA TYR A 142 3.96 30.23 -20.48
C TYR A 142 4.56 29.29 -19.46
N PHE A 143 5.86 29.45 -19.16
CA PHE A 143 6.50 28.69 -18.10
C PHE A 143 5.76 28.91 -16.78
N PRO A 144 5.51 27.83 -15.99
CA PRO A 144 6.03 26.47 -16.08
C PRO A 144 5.24 25.51 -17.00
N PHE A 145 4.41 25.96 -17.91
CA PHE A 145 3.61 25.22 -18.90
C PHE A 145 2.51 24.34 -18.31
N ILE A 146 2.62 23.97 -17.05
CA ILE A 146 1.65 23.16 -16.30
C ILE A 146 1.35 23.90 -15.00
N SER A 147 0.09 24.18 -14.77
CA SER A 147 -0.45 24.79 -13.55
C SER A 147 -1.22 23.76 -12.72
N PRO A 148 -1.37 23.97 -11.40
CA PRO A 148 -2.17 23.12 -10.54
C PRO A 148 -3.58 22.90 -11.08
N ALA A 149 -4.12 21.71 -10.81
CA ALA A 149 -5.48 21.36 -11.19
C ALA A 149 -6.51 22.28 -10.48
N VAL A 150 -7.60 22.60 -11.18
CA VAL A 150 -8.77 23.22 -10.54
C VAL A 150 -9.46 22.15 -9.71
N LEU A 151 -9.49 22.37 -8.41
CA LEU A 151 -10.13 21.46 -7.47
C LEU A 151 -11.53 21.99 -7.09
N PRO A 152 -12.47 21.10 -6.77
CA PRO A 152 -13.75 21.49 -6.19
C PRO A 152 -13.53 22.20 -4.84
N PRO A 153 -14.56 22.87 -4.31
CA PRO A 153 -14.46 23.52 -3.01
C PRO A 153 -14.05 22.54 -1.92
N LYS A 154 -13.11 22.96 -1.07
CA LYS A 154 -12.59 22.15 0.01
C LYS A 154 -13.69 21.82 1.04
N PRO A 155 -13.81 20.57 1.49
CA PRO A 155 -14.72 20.22 2.59
C PRO A 155 -14.34 20.94 3.90
N ALA A 156 -15.33 21.15 4.75
CA ALA A 156 -15.11 21.76 6.06
C ALA A 156 -14.09 20.96 6.90
N GLY A 157 -13.08 21.66 7.40
CA GLY A 157 -11.99 21.08 8.20
C GLY A 157 -10.89 20.39 7.39
N PHE A 158 -10.89 20.50 6.05
CA PHE A 158 -9.80 20.03 5.20
C PHE A 158 -8.68 21.07 5.13
N SER A 159 -7.46 20.66 5.48
CA SER A 159 -6.30 21.56 5.58
C SER A 159 -5.23 21.31 4.53
N GLY A 160 -5.32 20.23 3.76
CA GLY A 160 -4.31 19.89 2.77
C GLY A 160 -4.03 21.01 1.77
N HIS A 161 -2.75 21.28 1.53
CA HIS A 161 -2.27 22.34 0.63
C HIS A 161 -1.53 21.79 -0.59
N ASP A 162 -1.30 20.47 -0.66
CA ASP A 162 -0.52 19.89 -1.73
C ASP A 162 -1.22 19.99 -3.08
N HIS A 163 -0.47 20.41 -4.07
CA HIS A 163 -0.91 20.43 -5.45
C HIS A 163 -0.58 19.08 -6.10
N VAL A 164 -1.57 18.20 -6.19
CA VAL A 164 -1.42 16.89 -6.83
C VAL A 164 -2.18 16.83 -8.14
N PHE A 165 -1.69 16.02 -9.06
CA PHE A 165 -2.36 15.69 -10.30
C PHE A 165 -3.00 14.31 -10.19
N GLY A 166 -4.14 14.11 -10.82
CA GLY A 166 -4.85 12.84 -10.79
C GLY A 166 -4.05 11.69 -11.38
N LEU A 167 -4.15 10.52 -10.77
CA LEU A 167 -3.44 9.31 -11.20
C LEU A 167 -3.78 8.93 -12.65
N ILE A 168 -5.07 8.92 -13.00
CA ILE A 168 -5.54 8.49 -14.32
C ILE A 168 -5.04 9.39 -15.46
N PRO A 169 -5.13 10.74 -15.36
CA PRO A 169 -4.59 11.60 -16.40
C PRO A 169 -3.09 11.55 -16.57
N ASN A 170 -2.33 11.35 -15.48
CA ASN A 170 -0.88 11.29 -15.53
C ASN A 170 -0.33 9.92 -15.93
N LEU A 171 -1.02 8.86 -15.56
CA LEU A 171 -0.61 7.48 -15.79
C LEU A 171 -1.76 6.67 -16.40
N PRO A 172 -2.24 7.00 -17.62
CA PRO A 172 -3.44 6.38 -18.20
C PRO A 172 -3.30 4.86 -18.36
N PHE A 173 -2.07 4.33 -18.41
CA PHE A 173 -1.84 2.90 -18.49
C PHE A 173 -2.32 2.12 -17.25
N VAL A 174 -2.60 2.79 -16.10
CA VAL A 174 -3.21 2.12 -14.94
C VAL A 174 -4.59 1.54 -15.28
N LEU A 175 -5.26 2.09 -16.29
CA LEU A 175 -6.53 1.56 -16.78
C LEU A 175 -6.39 0.15 -17.38
N LEU A 176 -5.18 -0.26 -17.79
CA LEU A 176 -4.93 -1.65 -18.22
C LEU A 176 -5.20 -2.66 -17.11
N ALA A 177 -5.15 -2.26 -15.84
CA ALA A 177 -5.55 -3.11 -14.73
C ALA A 177 -7.01 -3.59 -14.85
N LEU A 178 -7.88 -2.80 -15.48
CA LEU A 178 -9.27 -3.19 -15.76
C LEU A 178 -9.38 -4.36 -16.76
N ALA A 179 -8.34 -4.60 -17.56
CA ALA A 179 -8.27 -5.73 -18.47
C ALA A 179 -7.90 -7.06 -17.76
N ALA A 180 -7.40 -7.02 -16.53
CA ALA A 180 -6.96 -8.19 -15.78
C ALA A 180 -8.04 -9.31 -15.67
N PRO A 181 -9.33 -9.02 -15.37
CA PRO A 181 -10.37 -10.04 -15.34
C PRO A 181 -10.59 -10.73 -16.70
N PHE A 182 -10.43 -10.01 -17.81
CA PHE A 182 -10.56 -10.57 -19.16
C PHE A 182 -9.39 -11.47 -19.50
N ALA A 183 -8.17 -11.10 -19.10
CA ALA A 183 -6.98 -11.95 -19.26
C ALA A 183 -7.12 -13.26 -18.47
N LEU A 184 -7.77 -13.24 -17.31
CA LEU A 184 -8.06 -14.43 -16.51
C LEU A 184 -9.04 -15.39 -17.21
N LYS A 185 -10.04 -14.87 -17.93
CA LYS A 185 -11.02 -15.72 -18.65
C LYS A 185 -10.38 -16.55 -19.77
N ARG A 186 -9.29 -16.07 -20.35
CA ARG A 186 -8.57 -16.75 -21.47
C ARG A 186 -7.59 -17.82 -21.00
N ARG A 187 -7.35 -17.95 -19.69
CA ARG A 187 -6.44 -18.96 -19.14
C ARG A 187 -7.21 -20.18 -18.64
N ASP A 188 -6.83 -21.35 -19.13
CA ASP A 188 -7.42 -22.62 -18.74
C ASP A 188 -6.73 -23.21 -17.49
N GLY A 189 -7.51 -23.91 -16.66
CA GLY A 189 -7.06 -24.86 -15.68
C GLY A 189 -6.35 -24.33 -14.43
N VAL A 190 -5.27 -24.99 -14.07
CA VAL A 190 -4.57 -24.92 -12.77
C VAL A 190 -3.98 -23.55 -12.47
N ALA A 191 -3.49 -22.84 -13.48
CA ALA A 191 -2.86 -21.51 -13.29
C ALA A 191 -3.87 -20.38 -13.05
N ARG A 192 -5.15 -20.57 -13.38
CA ARG A 192 -6.20 -19.54 -13.26
C ARG A 192 -6.53 -19.20 -11.82
N ARG A 193 -6.59 -20.20 -10.95
CA ARG A 193 -7.02 -20.02 -9.55
C ARG A 193 -6.02 -19.20 -8.72
N PRO A 194 -4.72 -19.51 -8.65
CA PRO A 194 -3.77 -18.73 -7.87
C PRO A 194 -3.61 -17.30 -8.42
N LEU A 195 -3.61 -17.13 -9.74
CA LEU A 195 -3.56 -15.81 -10.35
C LEU A 195 -4.82 -14.99 -10.04
N GLY A 196 -5.99 -15.62 -10.05
CA GLY A 196 -7.25 -14.97 -9.69
C GLY A 196 -7.29 -14.52 -8.24
N LEU A 197 -6.82 -15.35 -7.30
CA LEU A 197 -6.70 -14.96 -5.89
C LEU A 197 -5.73 -13.80 -5.71
N TRP A 198 -4.60 -13.83 -6.39
CA TRP A 198 -3.60 -12.77 -6.33
C TRP A 198 -4.16 -11.44 -6.85
N LEU A 199 -4.81 -11.43 -8.01
CA LEU A 199 -5.44 -10.23 -8.59
C LEU A 199 -6.60 -9.72 -7.73
N LEU A 200 -7.43 -10.60 -7.18
CA LEU A 200 -8.49 -10.21 -6.25
C LEU A 200 -7.90 -9.54 -5.00
N SER A 201 -6.85 -10.11 -4.43
CA SER A 201 -6.18 -9.53 -3.26
C SER A 201 -5.56 -8.18 -3.57
N ALA A 202 -4.96 -8.03 -4.75
CA ALA A 202 -4.43 -6.75 -5.23
C ALA A 202 -5.55 -5.70 -5.37
N ALA A 203 -6.69 -6.08 -5.95
CA ALA A 203 -7.83 -5.19 -6.10
C ALA A 203 -8.43 -4.78 -4.75
N VAL A 204 -8.60 -5.73 -3.82
CA VAL A 204 -9.11 -5.46 -2.46
C VAL A 204 -8.15 -4.52 -1.72
N LEU A 205 -6.84 -4.79 -1.79
CA LEU A 205 -5.85 -3.91 -1.17
C LEU A 205 -5.88 -2.52 -1.78
N PHE A 206 -5.95 -2.40 -3.10
CA PHE A 206 -6.07 -1.11 -3.76
C PHE A 206 -7.28 -0.32 -3.26
N VAL A 207 -8.45 -0.96 -3.15
CA VAL A 207 -9.67 -0.32 -2.63
C VAL A 207 -9.48 0.15 -1.18
N ILE A 208 -8.90 -0.69 -0.32
CA ILE A 208 -8.62 -0.33 1.08
C ILE A 208 -7.66 0.85 1.13
N MET A 209 -6.53 0.79 0.42
CA MET A 209 -5.52 1.86 0.41
C MET A 209 -6.08 3.17 -0.17
N ALA A 210 -6.84 3.08 -1.26
CA ALA A 210 -7.50 4.24 -1.86
C ALA A 210 -8.53 4.84 -0.89
N GLY A 211 -9.32 4.01 -0.20
CA GLY A 211 -10.28 4.45 0.80
C GLY A 211 -9.61 5.17 1.97
N VAL A 212 -8.52 4.61 2.52
CA VAL A 212 -7.74 5.24 3.59
C VAL A 212 -7.14 6.57 3.10
N LEU A 213 -6.48 6.57 1.94
CA LEU A 213 -5.89 7.79 1.37
C LEU A 213 -6.95 8.87 1.12
N CYS A 214 -8.08 8.51 0.54
CA CYS A 214 -9.16 9.47 0.25
C CYS A 214 -9.88 9.96 1.50
N SER A 215 -9.86 9.24 2.60
CA SER A 215 -10.43 9.69 3.88
C SER A 215 -9.50 10.58 4.69
N PHE A 216 -8.24 10.70 4.29
CA PHE A 216 -7.22 11.49 4.98
C PHE A 216 -7.28 12.97 4.58
N PHE A 217 -6.90 13.87 5.47
CA PHE A 217 -7.04 15.32 5.27
C PHE A 217 -6.00 15.97 4.33
N GLY A 218 -5.06 15.20 3.80
CA GLY A 218 -4.10 15.61 2.78
C GLY A 218 -2.70 15.73 3.26
#